data_29e9f7c70b77ecd113e62e085b6107c0
#
_entry.id   29e9f7c70b77ecd113e62e085b6107c0
#
_cell.length_a   1.000
_cell.length_b   1.000
_cell.length_c   1.000
_cell.angle_alpha   90.00
_cell.angle_beta   90.00
_cell.angle_gamma   90.00
#
_symmetry.space_group_name_H-M   'P 1'
#
loop_
_entity.id
_entity.type
_entity.pdbx_description
1 polymer ?
#
loop_
_entity_poly.entity_id
_entity_poly.type
_entity_poly.pdbx_seq_one_letter_code
_entity_poly.pdbx_strand_id
1 'polypeptide(L)'
;SDEVWTMTSLLGFEALLRGKTVTCLGAPFYAGWGLTVDHKPMPWRSRKLSSRQLFLAAMIKYPIWYDAYRDRLCSLETTLDNLEAETRTWREDHQGWSASGISLWKRRHFRAFFGRYKSVKFQTTSSEDLKGNPRKRMVWASAKQPAGKPVTRIEDGFLRSRGLGADLVPPLSLICDDLGIYYDPSQESRLERILLKMPPLRADQIRRIQTLQRRLIDHDLTKYNLHRAYNLQQKTSCILVPGQVADDASVLCGGGPKGDNLSLLKRVRNANPNAFILFKPHPDVESNLRLGALPKKTILRFADNCLENC
;
A
#
# COMPACT_ATOMS: atom_id res chain seq x y z
N SER A 1 -18.02 23.76 16.77
CA SER A 1 -19.07 24.76 16.91
C SER A 1 -20.36 24.26 16.30
N ASP A 2 -21.49 24.70 16.79
CA ASP A 2 -22.83 24.29 16.36
C ASP A 2 -23.40 25.25 15.32
N GLU A 3 -22.90 26.46 15.29
CA GLU A 3 -23.28 27.53 14.38
C GLU A 3 -22.06 28.28 13.83
N VAL A 4 -22.16 28.81 12.62
CA VAL A 4 -21.15 29.63 11.95
C VAL A 4 -21.79 30.94 11.47
N TRP A 5 -21.23 32.06 11.88
CA TRP A 5 -21.56 33.40 11.36
C TRP A 5 -20.49 33.88 10.43
N THR A 6 -20.83 34.36 9.25
CA THR A 6 -19.86 34.79 8.25
C THR A 6 -20.38 35.90 7.35
N MET A 7 -19.45 36.67 6.77
CA MET A 7 -19.76 37.60 5.69
C MET A 7 -19.90 36.87 4.37
N THR A 8 -18.80 36.31 3.84
CA THR A 8 -18.73 35.66 2.51
C THR A 8 -17.76 34.47 2.48
N SER A 9 -17.26 34.05 3.64
CA SER A 9 -16.23 33.00 3.71
C SER A 9 -16.72 31.65 3.18
N LEU A 10 -15.87 30.92 2.47
CA LEU A 10 -16.10 29.55 2.04
C LEU A 10 -16.34 28.59 3.22
N LEU A 11 -15.84 28.94 4.42
CA LEU A 11 -16.09 28.18 5.65
C LEU A 11 -17.58 27.98 5.93
N GLY A 12 -18.44 28.95 5.57
CA GLY A 12 -19.89 28.79 5.67
C GLY A 12 -20.43 27.66 4.78
N PHE A 13 -19.94 27.51 3.55
CA PHE A 13 -20.27 26.39 2.70
C PHE A 13 -19.80 25.05 3.30
N GLU A 14 -18.57 25.02 3.79
CA GLU A 14 -18.02 23.83 4.46
C GLU A 14 -18.80 23.44 5.72
N ALA A 15 -19.32 24.42 6.45
CA ALA A 15 -20.19 24.19 7.61
C ALA A 15 -21.54 23.61 7.20
N LEU A 16 -22.16 24.13 6.12
CA LEU A 16 -23.40 23.58 5.55
C LEU A 16 -23.25 22.10 5.16
N LEU A 17 -22.10 21.73 4.53
CA LEU A 17 -21.81 20.33 4.18
C LEU A 17 -21.70 19.42 5.41
N ARG A 18 -21.44 19.98 6.58
CA ARG A 18 -21.34 19.27 7.87
C ARG A 18 -22.65 19.36 8.70
N GLY A 19 -23.72 19.85 8.07
CA GLY A 19 -25.03 19.98 8.72
C GLY A 19 -25.08 21.04 9.83
N LYS A 20 -24.18 22.05 9.79
CA LYS A 20 -24.18 23.13 10.78
C LYS A 20 -25.08 24.27 10.34
N THR A 21 -25.67 25.01 11.29
CA THR A 21 -26.38 26.25 11.02
C THR A 21 -25.41 27.34 10.57
N VAL A 22 -25.76 28.05 9.50
CA VAL A 22 -24.95 29.14 8.97
C VAL A 22 -25.76 30.41 8.83
N THR A 23 -25.27 31.48 9.47
CA THR A 23 -25.81 32.82 9.37
C THR A 23 -24.91 33.71 8.51
N CYS A 24 -25.46 34.28 7.44
CA CYS A 24 -24.76 35.11 6.47
C CYS A 24 -25.12 36.58 6.63
N LEU A 25 -24.15 37.41 7.01
CA LEU A 25 -24.30 38.88 7.04
C LEU A 25 -24.09 39.51 5.65
N GLY A 26 -23.35 38.82 4.76
CA GLY A 26 -23.15 39.17 3.37
C GLY A 26 -23.94 38.26 2.41
N ALA A 27 -23.52 38.22 1.13
CA ALA A 27 -24.18 37.46 0.08
C ALA A 27 -23.23 36.44 -0.61
N PRO A 28 -22.70 35.45 0.14
CA PRO A 28 -21.90 34.39 -0.49
C PRO A 28 -22.71 33.57 -1.48
N PHE A 29 -22.07 32.76 -2.32
CA PHE A 29 -22.76 31.98 -3.37
C PHE A 29 -23.79 30.97 -2.81
N TYR A 30 -23.59 30.51 -1.58
CA TYR A 30 -24.44 29.52 -0.92
C TYR A 30 -25.60 30.14 -0.11
N ALA A 31 -25.65 31.47 0.07
CA ALA A 31 -26.73 32.18 0.75
C ALA A 31 -27.92 32.46 -0.19
N GLY A 32 -29.13 32.67 0.35
CA GLY A 32 -30.33 32.99 -0.40
C GLY A 32 -31.07 31.82 -1.04
N TRP A 33 -30.63 30.59 -0.76
CA TRP A 33 -31.24 29.37 -1.32
C TRP A 33 -32.08 28.60 -0.28
N GLY A 34 -32.35 29.20 0.86
CA GLY A 34 -33.12 28.58 1.96
C GLY A 34 -32.34 27.59 2.82
N LEU A 35 -30.99 27.60 2.74
CA LEU A 35 -30.08 26.77 3.52
C LEU A 35 -29.39 27.53 4.65
N THR A 36 -29.45 28.83 4.64
CA THR A 36 -28.80 29.77 5.55
C THR A 36 -29.78 30.75 6.15
N VAL A 37 -29.40 31.36 7.26
CA VAL A 37 -30.07 32.57 7.80
C VAL A 37 -29.41 33.77 7.14
N ASP A 38 -30.14 34.51 6.32
CA ASP A 38 -29.57 35.54 5.47
C ASP A 38 -30.03 36.94 5.95
N HIS A 39 -29.08 37.79 6.31
CA HIS A 39 -29.28 39.18 6.71
C HIS A 39 -29.30 40.15 5.53
N LYS A 40 -28.78 39.75 4.36
CA LYS A 40 -28.77 40.55 3.14
C LYS A 40 -29.75 39.98 2.13
N PRO A 41 -30.76 40.76 1.65
CA PRO A 41 -31.68 40.33 0.61
C PRO A 41 -30.99 40.01 -0.72
N MET A 42 -31.42 38.91 -1.37
CA MET A 42 -30.92 38.48 -2.70
C MET A 42 -32.12 38.14 -3.59
N PRO A 43 -32.80 39.14 -4.18
CA PRO A 43 -34.11 38.96 -4.82
C PRO A 43 -34.10 38.04 -6.04
N TRP A 44 -32.95 37.88 -6.72
CA TRP A 44 -32.80 36.95 -7.84
C TRP A 44 -32.59 35.49 -7.41
N ARG A 45 -32.36 35.20 -6.13
CA ARG A 45 -32.22 33.84 -5.58
C ARG A 45 -33.55 33.36 -4.99
N SER A 46 -34.54 33.19 -5.84
CA SER A 46 -35.92 32.86 -5.45
C SER A 46 -36.18 31.38 -5.22
N ARG A 47 -35.26 30.50 -5.66
CA ARG A 47 -35.43 29.05 -5.56
C ARG A 47 -34.91 28.52 -4.24
N LYS A 48 -35.67 27.64 -3.58
CA LYS A 48 -35.17 26.84 -2.45
C LYS A 48 -34.44 25.61 -2.95
N LEU A 49 -33.28 25.35 -2.44
CA LEU A 49 -32.41 24.20 -2.79
C LEU A 49 -32.23 23.27 -1.58
N SER A 50 -31.97 22.00 -1.85
CA SER A 50 -31.37 21.12 -0.86
C SER A 50 -29.84 21.27 -0.82
N SER A 51 -29.20 20.86 0.25
CA SER A 51 -27.73 20.86 0.37
C SER A 51 -27.08 20.01 -0.73
N ARG A 52 -27.72 18.89 -1.15
CA ARG A 52 -27.24 18.04 -2.25
C ARG A 52 -27.30 18.76 -3.61
N GLN A 53 -28.34 19.56 -3.88
CA GLN A 53 -28.44 20.35 -5.11
C GLN A 53 -27.39 21.46 -5.15
N LEU A 54 -27.17 22.14 -4.02
CA LEU A 54 -26.11 23.13 -3.89
C LEU A 54 -24.73 22.50 -4.11
N PHE A 55 -24.46 21.34 -3.49
CA PHE A 55 -23.23 20.59 -3.69
C PHE A 55 -23.02 20.19 -5.15
N LEU A 56 -24.03 19.60 -5.79
CA LEU A 56 -23.98 19.20 -7.19
C LEU A 56 -23.60 20.39 -8.09
N ALA A 57 -24.24 21.54 -7.87
CA ALA A 57 -23.95 22.74 -8.65
C ALA A 57 -22.54 23.27 -8.39
N ALA A 58 -22.18 23.47 -7.13
CA ALA A 58 -20.95 24.14 -6.72
C ALA A 58 -19.69 23.29 -6.90
N MET A 59 -19.79 21.95 -6.76
CA MET A 59 -18.63 21.05 -6.72
C MET A 59 -18.49 20.15 -7.95
N ILE A 60 -19.59 19.86 -8.65
CA ILE A 60 -19.57 18.92 -9.77
C ILE A 60 -19.77 19.64 -11.11
N LYS A 61 -20.77 20.53 -11.19
CA LYS A 61 -21.14 21.15 -12.47
C LYS A 61 -20.41 22.45 -12.79
N TYR A 62 -20.06 23.23 -11.77
CA TYR A 62 -19.48 24.56 -11.95
C TYR A 62 -17.96 24.56 -12.13
N PRO A 63 -17.17 23.80 -11.30
CA PRO A 63 -15.73 23.77 -11.44
C PRO A 63 -15.26 22.84 -12.55
N ILE A 64 -14.04 23.10 -13.00
CA ILE A 64 -13.23 22.18 -13.82
C ILE A 64 -12.17 21.59 -12.93
N TRP A 65 -12.04 20.28 -12.93
CA TRP A 65 -11.08 19.55 -12.11
C TRP A 65 -9.91 19.04 -12.94
N TYR A 66 -8.70 19.07 -12.35
CA TYR A 66 -7.46 18.74 -13.03
C TYR A 66 -6.61 17.76 -12.20
N ASP A 67 -6.15 16.69 -12.85
CA ASP A 67 -5.23 15.71 -12.30
C ASP A 67 -3.79 16.12 -12.64
N ALA A 68 -3.11 16.75 -11.67
CA ALA A 68 -1.74 17.22 -11.83
C ALA A 68 -0.70 16.09 -11.98
N TYR A 69 -1.05 14.86 -11.61
CA TYR A 69 -0.15 13.70 -11.72
C TYR A 69 -0.19 13.05 -13.11
N ARG A 70 -1.30 13.24 -13.84
CA ARG A 70 -1.49 12.69 -15.19
C ARG A 70 -1.64 13.75 -16.26
N ASP A 71 -1.51 15.03 -15.89
CA ASP A 71 -1.61 16.20 -16.77
C ASP A 71 -2.87 16.17 -17.64
N ARG A 72 -4.05 16.03 -17.00
CA ARG A 72 -5.33 15.96 -17.72
C ARG A 72 -6.51 16.41 -16.86
N LEU A 73 -7.61 16.77 -17.53
CA LEU A 73 -8.89 17.00 -16.86
C LEU A 73 -9.39 15.68 -16.22
N CYS A 74 -10.05 15.81 -15.07
CA CYS A 74 -10.53 14.66 -14.33
C CYS A 74 -11.87 14.94 -13.63
N SER A 75 -12.39 13.96 -12.89
CA SER A 75 -13.55 14.15 -12.02
C SER A 75 -13.15 14.69 -10.65
N LEU A 76 -14.14 15.20 -9.91
CA LEU A 76 -13.96 15.59 -8.51
C LEU A 76 -13.38 14.43 -7.66
N GLU A 77 -13.87 13.21 -7.88
CA GLU A 77 -13.44 12.02 -7.14
C GLU A 77 -11.93 11.78 -7.31
N THR A 78 -11.42 11.90 -8.53
CA THR A 78 -9.96 11.78 -8.79
C THR A 78 -9.17 12.86 -8.06
N THR A 79 -9.66 14.10 -8.05
CA THR A 79 -9.02 15.19 -7.31
C THR A 79 -9.04 14.94 -5.81
N LEU A 80 -10.14 14.42 -5.27
CA LEU A 80 -10.24 14.06 -3.85
C LEU A 80 -9.27 12.93 -3.48
N ASP A 81 -9.16 11.88 -4.31
CA ASP A 81 -8.20 10.80 -4.11
C ASP A 81 -6.75 11.34 -4.07
N ASN A 82 -6.41 12.25 -4.98
CA ASN A 82 -5.10 12.89 -5.03
C ASN A 82 -4.83 13.73 -3.78
N LEU A 83 -5.79 14.57 -3.36
CA LEU A 83 -5.68 15.41 -2.16
C LEU A 83 -5.59 14.57 -0.87
N GLU A 84 -6.34 13.48 -0.78
CA GLU A 84 -6.25 12.56 0.36
C GLU A 84 -4.85 11.95 0.44
N ALA A 85 -4.32 11.44 -0.68
CA ALA A 85 -2.99 10.87 -0.75
C ALA A 85 -1.91 11.89 -0.37
N GLU A 86 -1.99 13.13 -0.88
CA GLU A 86 -1.06 14.21 -0.53
C GLU A 86 -1.12 14.59 0.95
N THR A 87 -2.33 14.74 1.49
CA THR A 87 -2.54 15.09 2.90
C THR A 87 -1.99 14.01 3.82
N ARG A 88 -2.23 12.73 3.49
CA ARG A 88 -1.68 11.59 4.24
C ARG A 88 -0.16 11.58 4.18
N THR A 89 0.42 11.69 3.00
CA THR A 89 1.87 11.72 2.80
C THR A 89 2.50 12.88 3.56
N TRP A 90 1.89 14.07 3.53
CA TRP A 90 2.38 15.21 4.29
C TRP A 90 2.36 14.93 5.81
N ARG A 91 1.27 14.40 6.34
CA ARG A 91 1.18 14.04 7.78
C ARG A 91 2.23 13.01 8.19
N GLU A 92 2.55 12.08 7.30
CA GLU A 92 3.53 11.04 7.55
C GLU A 92 4.98 11.57 7.42
N ASP A 93 5.28 12.40 6.44
CA ASP A 93 6.64 12.70 5.98
C ASP A 93 7.17 14.10 6.28
N HIS A 94 6.30 15.07 6.67
CA HIS A 94 6.73 16.48 6.84
C HIS A 94 7.86 16.68 7.87
N GLN A 95 7.94 15.82 8.89
CA GLN A 95 9.05 15.84 9.86
C GLN A 95 10.33 15.24 9.27
N GLY A 96 10.23 14.52 8.16
CA GLY A 96 11.31 13.78 7.52
C GLY A 96 11.66 12.48 8.24
N TRP A 97 12.51 11.71 7.59
CA TRP A 97 12.89 10.37 8.02
C TRP A 97 14.39 10.24 8.26
N SER A 98 14.73 9.40 9.22
CA SER A 98 16.07 8.91 9.48
C SER A 98 16.08 7.40 9.24
N ALA A 99 16.83 6.95 8.23
CA ALA A 99 16.82 5.59 7.73
C ALA A 99 18.12 4.85 8.06
N SER A 100 18.04 3.66 8.63
CA SER A 100 19.17 2.79 8.91
C SER A 100 18.98 1.40 8.27
N GLY A 101 20.09 0.66 8.06
CA GLY A 101 20.04 -0.65 7.42
C GLY A 101 19.70 -0.63 5.93
N ILE A 102 19.75 0.53 5.27
CA ILE A 102 19.41 0.70 3.86
C ILE A 102 20.68 0.65 3.01
N SER A 103 20.77 -0.34 2.12
CA SER A 103 21.89 -0.48 1.18
C SER A 103 22.01 0.73 0.26
N LEU A 104 23.23 1.03 -0.21
CA LEU A 104 23.52 2.24 -1.00
C LEU A 104 22.63 2.38 -2.25
N TRP A 105 22.43 1.30 -2.99
CA TRP A 105 21.62 1.32 -4.19
C TRP A 105 20.11 1.63 -3.92
N LYS A 106 19.58 1.21 -2.78
CA LYS A 106 18.20 1.49 -2.37
C LYS A 106 17.98 2.96 -1.98
N ARG A 107 19.03 3.69 -1.58
CA ARG A 107 18.88 5.07 -1.04
C ARG A 107 18.25 6.04 -2.03
N ARG A 108 18.51 5.90 -3.34
CA ARG A 108 17.86 6.71 -4.38
C ARG A 108 16.35 6.52 -4.36
N HIS A 109 15.89 5.27 -4.25
CA HIS A 109 14.47 4.93 -4.23
C HIS A 109 13.79 5.40 -2.95
N PHE A 110 14.46 5.25 -1.80
CA PHE A 110 13.97 5.80 -0.53
C PHE A 110 13.80 7.33 -0.57
N ARG A 111 14.69 8.05 -1.23
CA ARG A 111 14.52 9.50 -1.44
C ARG A 111 13.30 9.81 -2.29
N ALA A 112 13.02 9.02 -3.31
CA ALA A 112 11.83 9.19 -4.15
C ALA A 112 10.52 8.94 -3.36
N PHE A 113 10.48 7.90 -2.51
CA PHE A 113 9.30 7.59 -1.70
C PHE A 113 9.06 8.59 -0.56
N PHE A 114 10.11 8.97 0.17
CA PHE A 114 9.98 9.66 1.47
C PHE A 114 10.63 11.05 1.52
N GLY A 115 11.27 11.48 0.45
CA GLY A 115 12.07 12.69 0.42
C GLY A 115 11.35 13.96 -0.07
N ARG A 116 10.04 13.90 -0.36
CA ARG A 116 9.29 15.00 -0.98
C ARG A 116 9.30 16.29 -0.14
N TYR A 117 9.07 16.18 1.16
CA TYR A 117 8.95 17.34 2.06
C TYR A 117 10.26 17.64 2.79
N LYS A 118 11.04 16.62 3.09
CA LYS A 118 12.32 16.74 3.77
C LYS A 118 13.24 15.58 3.40
N SER A 119 14.47 15.87 3.01
CA SER A 119 15.43 14.85 2.58
C SER A 119 15.61 13.73 3.60
N VAL A 120 15.66 12.46 3.14
CA VAL A 120 15.92 11.31 4.01
C VAL A 120 17.37 11.33 4.48
N LYS A 121 17.61 11.21 5.79
CA LYS A 121 18.94 11.05 6.37
C LYS A 121 19.24 9.55 6.53
N PHE A 122 20.33 9.08 5.92
CA PHE A 122 20.79 7.69 6.06
C PHE A 122 21.86 7.61 7.13
N GLN A 123 21.69 6.68 8.07
CA GLN A 123 22.59 6.49 9.20
C GLN A 123 23.17 5.07 9.21
N THR A 124 24.37 4.93 9.74
CA THR A 124 24.90 3.63 10.17
C THR A 124 24.23 3.23 11.48
N THR A 125 24.03 1.94 11.71
CA THR A 125 23.24 1.37 12.82
C THR A 125 23.74 1.76 14.24
N SER A 126 24.91 2.33 14.35
CA SER A 126 25.63 2.64 15.60
C SER A 126 25.60 4.11 16.04
N SER A 127 24.92 5.01 15.33
CA SER A 127 24.95 6.41 15.72
C SER A 127 23.96 6.73 16.85
N GLU A 128 24.48 7.00 18.04
CA GLU A 128 23.75 7.50 19.22
C GLU A 128 23.16 8.90 19.07
N ASP A 129 23.33 9.53 17.93
CA ASP A 129 23.06 10.96 17.62
C ASP A 129 21.58 11.33 17.46
N LEU A 130 20.69 10.78 18.28
CA LEU A 130 19.25 11.05 18.13
C LEU A 130 18.61 11.82 19.29
N LYS A 131 19.39 12.33 20.23
CA LYS A 131 18.86 13.28 21.23
C LYS A 131 18.49 14.59 20.50
N GLY A 132 17.18 14.89 20.43
CA GLY A 132 16.67 16.13 19.84
C GLY A 132 16.32 16.08 18.34
N ASN A 133 16.54 14.97 17.64
CA ASN A 133 16.13 14.86 16.22
C ASN A 133 14.62 14.57 16.11
N PRO A 134 13.80 15.47 15.53
CA PRO A 134 12.36 15.29 15.38
C PRO A 134 11.97 14.29 14.29
N ARG A 135 12.94 13.77 13.52
CA ARG A 135 12.67 12.86 12.41
C ARG A 135 12.14 11.51 12.90
N LYS A 136 11.18 10.98 12.19
CA LYS A 136 10.74 9.59 12.37
C LYS A 136 11.86 8.65 11.95
N ARG A 137 11.90 7.47 12.55
CA ARG A 137 12.92 6.45 12.27
C ARG A 137 12.35 5.34 11.43
N MET A 138 13.12 4.91 10.44
CA MET A 138 12.81 3.72 9.65
C MET A 138 14.03 2.81 9.55
N VAL A 139 13.77 1.50 9.47
CA VAL A 139 14.79 0.48 9.24
C VAL A 139 14.31 -0.49 8.17
N TRP A 140 15.24 -1.10 7.43
CA TRP A 140 14.89 -2.25 6.63
C TRP A 140 14.41 -3.39 7.53
N ALA A 141 13.34 -4.08 7.16
CA ALA A 141 12.60 -4.95 8.07
C ALA A 141 13.43 -6.09 8.68
N SER A 142 14.40 -6.63 7.94
CA SER A 142 15.35 -7.65 8.43
C SER A 142 16.51 -7.09 9.26
N ALA A 143 16.68 -5.77 9.35
CA ALA A 143 17.74 -5.17 10.14
C ALA A 143 17.42 -5.20 11.65
N LYS A 144 18.46 -5.31 12.48
CA LYS A 144 18.32 -5.22 13.94
C LYS A 144 17.70 -3.86 14.31
N GLN A 145 16.72 -3.91 15.21
CA GLN A 145 16.07 -2.71 15.70
C GLN A 145 17.02 -1.94 16.62
N PRO A 146 17.25 -0.64 16.35
CA PRO A 146 17.97 0.20 17.31
C PRO A 146 17.19 0.33 18.61
N ALA A 147 17.84 0.22 19.76
CA ALA A 147 17.20 0.33 21.06
C ALA A 147 16.49 1.67 21.29
N GLY A 148 15.40 1.68 22.05
CA GLY A 148 14.88 2.84 22.79
C GLY A 148 13.89 3.76 22.11
N LYS A 149 13.51 3.62 20.81
CA LYS A 149 12.47 4.48 20.17
C LYS A 149 11.63 3.69 19.18
N PRO A 150 10.37 4.06 18.96
CA PRO A 150 9.53 3.49 17.91
C PRO A 150 10.22 3.58 16.55
N VAL A 151 10.14 2.52 15.77
CA VAL A 151 10.78 2.39 14.46
C VAL A 151 9.75 1.85 13.48
N THR A 152 9.67 2.45 12.30
CA THR A 152 8.90 1.91 11.17
C THR A 152 9.77 0.94 10.40
N ARG A 153 9.34 -0.32 10.28
CA ARG A 153 9.98 -1.32 9.45
C ARG A 153 9.55 -1.17 8.01
N ILE A 154 10.50 -1.21 7.10
CA ILE A 154 10.26 -1.06 5.66
C ILE A 154 10.59 -2.36 4.96
N GLU A 155 9.68 -2.83 4.10
CA GLU A 155 9.88 -4.00 3.26
C GLU A 155 9.32 -3.74 1.86
N ASP A 156 9.72 -4.57 0.88
CA ASP A 156 9.16 -4.55 -0.46
C ASP A 156 7.64 -4.84 -0.43
N GLY A 157 6.87 -4.13 -1.25
CA GLY A 157 5.42 -4.34 -1.35
C GLY A 157 5.06 -5.62 -2.10
N PHE A 158 3.80 -6.04 -2.01
CA PHE A 158 3.29 -7.28 -2.62
C PHE A 158 3.25 -7.24 -4.16
N LEU A 159 3.15 -6.06 -4.75
CA LEU A 159 3.42 -5.79 -6.17
C LEU A 159 4.68 -4.94 -6.25
N ARG A 160 5.82 -5.56 -6.55
CA ARG A 160 7.11 -4.92 -6.37
C ARG A 160 7.61 -4.22 -7.64
N SER A 161 7.78 -4.96 -8.73
CA SER A 161 8.47 -4.45 -9.92
C SER A 161 8.28 -5.38 -11.13
N ARG A 162 8.79 -4.95 -12.29
CA ARG A 162 9.10 -5.86 -13.37
C ARG A 162 10.58 -6.24 -13.26
N GLY A 163 10.87 -7.47 -12.79
CA GLY A 163 12.21 -7.96 -12.51
C GLY A 163 12.53 -8.09 -11.03
N LEU A 164 13.67 -8.69 -10.72
CA LEU A 164 14.06 -9.07 -9.36
C LEU A 164 14.75 -7.93 -8.60
N GLY A 165 14.61 -7.94 -7.28
CA GLY A 165 15.35 -7.04 -6.41
C GLY A 165 16.85 -7.35 -6.36
N ALA A 166 17.20 -8.59 -6.56
CA ALA A 166 18.58 -9.03 -6.68
C ALA A 166 19.30 -8.41 -7.90
N ASP A 167 18.56 -8.14 -8.99
CA ASP A 167 19.04 -7.44 -10.17
C ASP A 167 19.01 -5.90 -10.01
N LEU A 168 18.87 -5.40 -8.78
CA LEU A 168 18.80 -3.98 -8.44
C LEU A 168 17.61 -3.23 -9.07
N VAL A 169 16.57 -3.95 -9.51
CA VAL A 169 15.37 -3.32 -10.06
C VAL A 169 14.64 -2.55 -8.95
N PRO A 170 14.29 -1.27 -9.18
CA PRO A 170 13.65 -0.43 -8.17
C PRO A 170 12.26 -0.94 -7.80
N PRO A 171 11.88 -0.88 -6.50
CA PRO A 171 10.52 -1.20 -6.09
C PRO A 171 9.54 -0.11 -6.50
N LEU A 172 8.32 -0.50 -6.91
CA LEU A 172 7.20 0.39 -7.17
C LEU A 172 6.30 0.56 -5.94
N SER A 173 6.44 -0.31 -4.95
CA SER A 173 5.71 -0.23 -3.69
C SER A 173 6.58 -0.67 -2.52
N LEU A 174 6.36 -0.06 -1.36
CA LEU A 174 6.98 -0.39 -0.09
C LEU A 174 5.89 -0.58 0.97
N ILE A 175 6.14 -1.49 1.90
CA ILE A 175 5.36 -1.66 3.12
C ILE A 175 6.05 -0.88 4.23
N CYS A 176 5.25 -0.12 5.01
CA CYS A 176 5.69 0.61 6.18
C CYS A 176 4.89 0.09 7.38
N ASP A 177 5.57 -0.54 8.33
CA ASP A 177 4.93 -1.11 9.52
C ASP A 177 5.59 -0.55 10.79
N ASP A 178 4.81 0.16 11.59
CA ASP A 178 5.24 0.80 12.83
C ASP A 178 4.93 -0.03 14.09
N LEU A 179 4.37 -1.23 13.93
CA LEU A 179 4.03 -2.15 15.00
C LEU A 179 4.94 -3.38 14.98
N GLY A 180 5.01 -4.04 13.82
CA GLY A 180 5.79 -5.23 13.59
C GLY A 180 6.21 -5.33 12.14
N ILE A 181 6.00 -6.48 11.53
CA ILE A 181 6.07 -6.72 10.09
C ILE A 181 5.26 -7.97 9.75
N TYR A 182 4.55 -7.96 8.64
CA TYR A 182 3.57 -8.98 8.25
C TYR A 182 4.05 -10.44 8.23
N TYR A 183 5.36 -10.67 8.13
CA TYR A 183 5.93 -12.02 8.08
C TYR A 183 6.49 -12.51 9.43
N ASP A 184 6.52 -11.67 10.46
CA ASP A 184 6.98 -12.05 11.80
C ASP A 184 5.77 -12.23 12.73
N PRO A 185 5.36 -13.49 13.01
CA PRO A 185 4.19 -13.78 13.83
C PRO A 185 4.44 -13.61 15.33
N SER A 186 5.63 -13.19 15.76
CA SER A 186 5.96 -13.02 17.18
C SER A 186 5.32 -11.77 17.81
N GLN A 187 4.83 -10.85 16.98
CA GLN A 187 4.18 -9.61 17.41
C GLN A 187 3.13 -9.16 16.39
N GLU A 188 2.14 -8.39 16.85
CA GLU A 188 1.11 -7.84 16.00
C GLU A 188 1.72 -6.90 14.95
N SER A 189 1.41 -7.12 13.67
CA SER A 189 1.76 -6.22 12.57
C SER A 189 0.64 -5.19 12.32
N ARG A 190 0.98 -4.13 11.57
CA ARG A 190 -0.03 -3.17 11.11
C ARG A 190 -1.05 -3.83 10.18
N LEU A 191 -0.63 -4.78 9.34
CA LEU A 191 -1.53 -5.52 8.47
C LEU A 191 -2.56 -6.31 9.29
N GLU A 192 -2.12 -7.04 10.32
CA GLU A 192 -3.02 -7.80 11.20
C GLU A 192 -4.00 -6.86 11.91
N ARG A 193 -3.52 -5.73 12.41
CA ARG A 193 -4.39 -4.72 13.04
C ARG A 193 -5.44 -4.17 12.07
N ILE A 194 -5.08 -3.93 10.79
CA ILE A 194 -6.03 -3.51 9.75
C ILE A 194 -7.07 -4.61 9.52
N LEU A 195 -6.64 -5.86 9.40
CA LEU A 195 -7.54 -7.01 9.18
C LEU A 195 -8.51 -7.21 10.34
N LEU A 196 -8.01 -7.15 11.59
CA LEU A 196 -8.81 -7.31 12.80
C LEU A 196 -9.86 -6.21 12.99
N LYS A 197 -9.55 -4.99 12.55
CA LYS A 197 -10.42 -3.81 12.73
C LYS A 197 -11.18 -3.42 11.46
N MET A 198 -11.14 -4.24 10.42
CA MET A 198 -11.76 -3.91 9.15
C MET A 198 -13.29 -3.83 9.29
N PRO A 199 -13.90 -2.67 9.01
CA PRO A 199 -15.36 -2.57 8.99
C PRO A 199 -15.94 -3.28 7.77
N PRO A 200 -17.26 -3.55 7.77
CA PRO A 200 -17.94 -4.05 6.57
C PRO A 200 -17.66 -3.15 5.36
N LEU A 201 -17.40 -3.78 4.22
CA LEU A 201 -17.07 -3.06 2.99
C LEU A 201 -18.31 -2.39 2.39
N ARG A 202 -18.16 -1.14 1.98
CA ARG A 202 -19.19 -0.41 1.23
C ARG A 202 -19.24 -0.89 -0.23
N ALA A 203 -20.35 -0.69 -0.90
CA ALA A 203 -20.57 -1.11 -2.29
C ALA A 203 -19.55 -0.51 -3.28
N ASP A 204 -19.13 0.73 -3.07
CA ASP A 204 -18.08 1.39 -3.89
C ASP A 204 -16.71 0.73 -3.70
N GLN A 205 -16.36 0.37 -2.47
CA GLN A 205 -15.12 -0.36 -2.16
C GLN A 205 -15.13 -1.76 -2.78
N ILE A 206 -16.25 -2.48 -2.68
CA ILE A 206 -16.40 -3.81 -3.32
C ILE A 206 -16.18 -3.71 -4.83
N ARG A 207 -16.84 -2.78 -5.51
CA ARG A 207 -16.65 -2.57 -6.96
C ARG A 207 -15.19 -2.27 -7.33
N ARG A 208 -14.53 -1.39 -6.55
CA ARG A 208 -13.11 -1.06 -6.75
C ARG A 208 -12.22 -2.29 -6.60
N ILE A 209 -12.41 -3.07 -5.53
CA ILE A 209 -11.66 -4.30 -5.25
C ILE A 209 -11.82 -5.29 -6.39
N GLN A 210 -13.05 -5.58 -6.82
CA GLN A 210 -13.34 -6.49 -7.91
C GLN A 210 -12.70 -6.05 -9.24
N THR A 211 -12.70 -4.74 -9.52
CA THR A 211 -12.04 -4.19 -10.70
C THR A 211 -10.53 -4.36 -10.64
N LEU A 212 -9.91 -4.07 -9.49
CA LEU A 212 -8.47 -4.23 -9.31
C LEU A 212 -8.04 -5.70 -9.36
N GLN A 213 -8.79 -6.60 -8.72
CA GLN A 213 -8.52 -8.05 -8.76
C GLN A 213 -8.57 -8.57 -10.21
N ARG A 214 -9.63 -8.22 -10.98
CA ARG A 214 -9.73 -8.60 -12.39
C ARG A 214 -8.53 -8.07 -13.19
N ARG A 215 -8.15 -6.81 -13.03
CA ARG A 215 -6.98 -6.25 -13.74
C ARG A 215 -5.68 -6.97 -13.42
N LEU A 216 -5.47 -7.39 -12.15
CA LEU A 216 -4.30 -8.19 -11.77
C LEU A 216 -4.29 -9.54 -12.46
N ILE A 217 -5.45 -10.21 -12.55
CA ILE A 217 -5.61 -11.53 -13.17
C ILE A 217 -5.50 -11.43 -14.69
N ASP A 218 -6.24 -10.50 -15.32
CA ASP A 218 -6.30 -10.35 -16.76
C ASP A 218 -4.95 -9.95 -17.40
N HIS A 219 -4.08 -9.33 -16.61
CA HIS A 219 -2.73 -8.93 -17.03
C HIS A 219 -1.61 -9.82 -16.44
N ASP A 220 -1.95 -10.95 -15.83
CA ASP A 220 -1.00 -11.87 -15.21
C ASP A 220 0.02 -11.19 -14.27
N LEU A 221 -0.45 -10.17 -13.51
CA LEU A 221 0.43 -9.37 -12.66
C LEU A 221 0.77 -10.12 -11.37
N THR A 222 2.07 -10.23 -11.11
CA THR A 222 2.67 -10.90 -9.94
C THR A 222 3.62 -9.95 -9.20
N LYS A 223 4.25 -10.43 -8.14
CA LYS A 223 5.23 -9.63 -7.37
C LYS A 223 6.36 -9.09 -8.24
N TYR A 224 6.90 -9.90 -9.17
CA TYR A 224 8.08 -9.59 -9.97
C TYR A 224 7.83 -9.44 -11.46
N ASN A 225 6.68 -9.87 -11.96
CA ASN A 225 6.23 -9.74 -13.37
C ASN A 225 7.27 -10.26 -14.38
N LEU A 226 7.80 -11.46 -14.15
CA LEU A 226 8.82 -12.07 -15.00
C LEU A 226 8.26 -12.63 -16.31
N HIS A 227 6.91 -12.79 -16.39
CA HIS A 227 6.16 -13.25 -17.58
C HIS A 227 6.71 -14.53 -18.22
N ARG A 228 7.09 -15.48 -17.39
CA ARG A 228 7.50 -16.79 -17.86
C ARG A 228 6.29 -17.72 -17.82
N ALA A 229 5.77 -18.04 -19.00
CA ALA A 229 4.65 -18.96 -19.12
C ALA A 229 5.14 -20.42 -19.05
N TYR A 230 4.44 -21.24 -18.31
CA TYR A 230 4.60 -22.70 -18.34
C TYR A 230 3.31 -23.34 -18.90
N ASN A 231 3.46 -24.09 -19.98
CA ASN A 231 2.33 -24.80 -20.57
C ASN A 231 2.16 -26.15 -19.88
N LEU A 232 1.20 -26.25 -18.98
CA LEU A 232 0.77 -27.50 -18.38
C LEU A 232 -0.08 -28.26 -19.39
N GLN A 233 0.50 -29.26 -20.05
CA GLN A 233 -0.23 -30.15 -20.94
C GLN A 233 -1.23 -31.09 -20.19
N GLN A 234 -1.27 -31.01 -18.88
CA GLN A 234 -2.00 -31.93 -18.02
C GLN A 234 -3.38 -31.37 -17.64
N LYS A 235 -4.43 -32.16 -17.91
CA LYS A 235 -5.84 -31.86 -17.58
C LYS A 235 -6.24 -32.24 -16.14
N THR A 236 -5.31 -32.75 -15.34
CA THR A 236 -5.59 -33.20 -13.98
C THR A 236 -5.24 -32.15 -12.94
N SER A 237 -5.93 -32.19 -11.82
CA SER A 237 -5.62 -31.36 -10.66
C SER A 237 -4.17 -31.52 -10.22
N CYS A 238 -3.44 -30.42 -10.05
CA CYS A 238 -2.05 -30.43 -9.61
C CYS A 238 -1.85 -29.55 -8.38
N ILE A 239 -0.85 -29.89 -7.57
CA ILE A 239 -0.43 -29.13 -6.41
C ILE A 239 0.87 -28.40 -6.76
N LEU A 240 0.84 -27.05 -6.74
CA LEU A 240 2.03 -26.23 -6.90
C LEU A 240 2.69 -26.01 -5.53
N VAL A 241 3.97 -26.34 -5.43
CA VAL A 241 4.80 -26.11 -4.24
C VAL A 241 5.86 -25.07 -4.57
N PRO A 242 5.70 -23.81 -4.12
CA PRO A 242 6.71 -22.78 -4.33
C PRO A 242 7.91 -23.00 -3.40
N GLY A 243 9.10 -23.00 -3.97
CA GLY A 243 10.36 -22.99 -3.23
C GLY A 243 10.58 -21.66 -2.52
N GLN A 244 11.25 -21.73 -1.40
CA GLN A 244 11.57 -20.59 -0.54
C GLN A 244 13.06 -20.28 -0.57
N VAL A 245 13.42 -19.03 -0.33
CA VAL A 245 14.80 -18.62 -0.05
C VAL A 245 15.10 -18.96 1.40
N ALA A 246 16.10 -19.82 1.65
CA ALA A 246 16.33 -20.40 2.97
C ALA A 246 16.71 -19.38 4.08
N ASP A 247 17.36 -18.30 3.69
CA ASP A 247 17.78 -17.20 4.59
C ASP A 247 16.85 -15.97 4.49
N ASP A 248 15.65 -16.12 3.89
CA ASP A 248 14.68 -15.04 3.89
C ASP A 248 14.07 -14.85 5.29
N ALA A 249 13.87 -13.57 5.66
CA ALA A 249 13.32 -13.23 6.97
C ALA A 249 11.93 -13.83 7.21
N SER A 250 11.11 -13.95 6.16
CA SER A 250 9.79 -14.57 6.24
C SER A 250 9.86 -16.06 6.56
N VAL A 251 10.86 -16.76 6.04
CA VAL A 251 11.10 -18.18 6.33
C VAL A 251 11.66 -18.35 7.74
N LEU A 252 12.63 -17.50 8.12
CA LEU A 252 13.24 -17.55 9.45
C LEU A 252 12.26 -17.25 10.59
N CYS A 253 11.36 -16.28 10.38
CA CYS A 253 10.38 -15.87 11.38
C CYS A 253 9.11 -16.73 11.34
N GLY A 254 8.58 -17.03 10.16
CA GLY A 254 7.26 -17.65 9.97
C GLY A 254 7.28 -19.12 9.55
N GLY A 255 8.42 -19.65 9.08
CA GLY A 255 8.52 -21.01 8.55
C GLY A 255 8.43 -22.14 9.58
N GLY A 256 8.57 -21.82 10.86
CA GLY A 256 8.57 -22.81 11.95
C GLY A 256 9.81 -23.71 11.96
N PRO A 257 9.85 -24.71 12.87
CA PRO A 257 11.04 -25.54 13.12
C PRO A 257 11.53 -26.40 11.93
N LYS A 258 10.70 -26.56 10.89
CA LYS A 258 10.99 -27.35 9.68
C LYS A 258 10.62 -26.58 8.41
N GLY A 259 10.97 -25.29 8.39
CA GLY A 259 10.61 -24.36 7.31
C GLY A 259 11.49 -24.46 6.06
N ASP A 260 12.25 -25.56 5.86
CA ASP A 260 13.08 -25.75 4.65
C ASP A 260 12.30 -26.41 3.49
N ASN A 261 12.81 -26.19 2.26
CA ASN A 261 12.20 -26.66 1.03
C ASN A 261 12.03 -28.18 0.96
N LEU A 262 12.97 -28.96 1.49
CA LEU A 262 12.90 -30.42 1.48
C LEU A 262 11.81 -30.93 2.43
N SER A 263 11.75 -30.37 3.62
CA SER A 263 10.70 -30.68 4.60
C SER A 263 9.31 -30.32 4.07
N LEU A 264 9.17 -29.21 3.39
CA LEU A 264 7.92 -28.80 2.73
C LEU A 264 7.49 -29.86 1.69
N LEU A 265 8.38 -30.22 0.76
CA LEU A 265 8.09 -31.22 -0.27
C LEU A 265 7.70 -32.57 0.31
N LYS A 266 8.44 -33.06 1.32
CA LYS A 266 8.12 -34.33 2.02
C LYS A 266 6.72 -34.29 2.63
N ARG A 267 6.38 -33.19 3.31
CA ARG A 267 5.07 -33.03 3.96
C ARG A 267 3.93 -33.00 2.92
N VAL A 268 4.12 -32.28 1.81
CA VAL A 268 3.11 -32.21 0.74
C VAL A 268 2.90 -33.58 0.11
N ARG A 269 3.97 -34.33 -0.23
CA ARG A 269 3.87 -35.69 -0.80
C ARG A 269 3.20 -36.65 0.19
N ASN A 270 3.57 -36.61 1.47
CA ASN A 270 2.97 -37.50 2.47
C ASN A 270 1.47 -37.23 2.67
N ALA A 271 1.06 -35.96 2.63
CA ALA A 271 -0.34 -35.60 2.74
C ALA A 271 -1.14 -35.87 1.46
N ASN A 272 -0.48 -35.97 0.31
CA ASN A 272 -1.10 -36.13 -1.01
C ASN A 272 -0.37 -37.17 -1.84
N PRO A 273 -0.41 -38.46 -1.45
CA PRO A 273 0.42 -39.53 -2.06
C PRO A 273 0.16 -39.74 -3.57
N ASN A 274 -1.07 -39.50 -4.03
CA ASN A 274 -1.49 -39.73 -5.41
C ASN A 274 -1.63 -38.43 -6.24
N ALA A 275 -1.35 -37.24 -5.66
CA ALA A 275 -1.49 -35.98 -6.38
C ALA A 275 -0.30 -35.76 -7.33
N PHE A 276 -0.54 -35.05 -8.45
CA PHE A 276 0.51 -34.54 -9.29
C PHE A 276 1.09 -33.27 -8.65
N ILE A 277 2.35 -33.30 -8.23
CA ILE A 277 3.03 -32.21 -7.51
C ILE A 277 4.05 -31.54 -8.43
N LEU A 278 3.91 -30.22 -8.57
CA LEU A 278 4.86 -29.37 -9.26
C LEU A 278 5.67 -28.56 -8.24
N PHE A 279 6.98 -28.65 -8.30
CA PHE A 279 7.86 -27.78 -7.52
C PHE A 279 8.35 -26.61 -8.38
N LYS A 280 8.19 -25.38 -7.89
CA LYS A 280 8.70 -24.18 -8.53
C LYS A 280 9.79 -23.57 -7.64
N PRO A 281 11.08 -23.62 -8.01
CA PRO A 281 12.14 -22.94 -7.26
C PRO A 281 11.88 -21.43 -7.18
N HIS A 282 12.43 -20.80 -6.14
CA HIS A 282 12.39 -19.33 -6.07
C HIS A 282 13.34 -18.73 -7.13
N PRO A 283 12.93 -17.68 -7.86
CA PRO A 283 13.76 -17.09 -8.93
C PRO A 283 15.17 -16.67 -8.48
N ASP A 284 15.32 -16.08 -7.28
CA ASP A 284 16.62 -15.70 -6.72
C ASP A 284 17.49 -16.92 -6.36
N VAL A 285 16.88 -18.08 -6.10
CA VAL A 285 17.58 -19.34 -5.83
C VAL A 285 18.03 -19.98 -7.16
N GLU A 286 17.18 -19.94 -8.18
CA GLU A 286 17.53 -20.43 -9.53
C GLU A 286 18.68 -19.65 -10.14
N SER A 287 18.75 -18.34 -9.92
CA SER A 287 19.84 -17.48 -10.37
C SER A 287 21.11 -17.60 -9.53
N ASN A 288 21.15 -18.52 -8.56
CA ASN A 288 22.27 -18.71 -7.60
C ASN A 288 22.62 -17.45 -6.76
N LEU A 289 21.70 -16.51 -6.64
CA LEU A 289 21.87 -15.28 -5.84
C LEU A 289 21.53 -15.49 -4.36
N ARG A 290 20.75 -16.53 -4.04
CA ARG A 290 20.28 -16.82 -2.68
C ARG A 290 20.30 -18.32 -2.36
N LEU A 291 20.31 -18.65 -1.06
CA LEU A 291 20.32 -20.03 -0.56
C LEU A 291 18.91 -20.66 -0.65
N GLY A 292 18.86 -22.00 -0.78
CA GLY A 292 17.60 -22.76 -0.77
C GLY A 292 17.46 -23.74 -1.94
N ALA A 293 18.46 -23.86 -2.78
CA ALA A 293 18.48 -24.82 -3.89
C ALA A 293 18.41 -26.27 -3.38
N LEU A 294 17.62 -27.09 -4.08
CA LEU A 294 17.60 -28.54 -3.90
C LEU A 294 18.10 -29.22 -5.19
N PRO A 295 18.89 -30.30 -5.07
CA PRO A 295 19.26 -31.08 -6.25
C PRO A 295 18.01 -31.63 -6.95
N LYS A 296 17.96 -31.56 -8.28
CA LYS A 296 16.81 -32.02 -9.09
C LYS A 296 16.42 -33.46 -8.76
N LYS A 297 17.39 -34.35 -8.58
CA LYS A 297 17.16 -35.73 -8.14
C LYS A 297 16.43 -35.82 -6.79
N THR A 298 16.68 -34.87 -5.89
CA THR A 298 15.98 -34.80 -4.59
C THR A 298 14.55 -34.29 -4.77
N ILE A 299 14.34 -33.27 -5.60
CA ILE A 299 13.00 -32.73 -5.91
C ILE A 299 12.12 -33.83 -6.49
N LEU A 300 12.61 -34.55 -7.52
CA LEU A 300 11.86 -35.60 -8.22
C LEU A 300 11.58 -36.86 -7.40
N ARG A 301 12.07 -36.97 -6.16
CA ARG A 301 11.63 -38.00 -5.21
C ARG A 301 10.27 -37.67 -4.57
N PHE A 302 9.91 -36.39 -4.53
CA PHE A 302 8.71 -35.91 -3.83
C PHE A 302 7.76 -35.11 -4.71
N ALA A 303 8.22 -34.58 -5.84
CA ALA A 303 7.44 -33.88 -6.85
C ALA A 303 7.52 -34.63 -8.19
N ASP A 304 6.48 -34.52 -9.01
CA ASP A 304 6.41 -35.18 -10.33
C ASP A 304 7.14 -34.34 -11.40
N ASN A 305 7.26 -33.02 -11.18
CA ASN A 305 8.02 -32.15 -12.05
C ASN A 305 8.59 -30.94 -11.29
N CYS A 306 9.63 -30.34 -11.88
CA CYS A 306 10.30 -29.11 -11.42
C CYS A 306 10.19 -28.04 -12.51
N LEU A 307 9.60 -26.88 -12.14
CA LEU A 307 9.39 -25.75 -13.03
C LEU A 307 10.63 -24.82 -13.02
N GLU A 308 11.75 -25.30 -13.55
CA GLU A 308 12.96 -24.49 -13.68
C GLU A 308 12.78 -23.46 -14.80
N ASN A 309 13.32 -22.26 -14.61
CA ASN A 309 13.26 -21.13 -15.57
C ASN A 309 11.83 -20.66 -15.93
N CYS A 310 10.88 -20.79 -15.00
CA CYS A 310 9.48 -20.38 -15.19
C CYS A 310 9.13 -19.12 -14.39
#